data_9f3fca89b9fbf350378f02b9cc05bb3f
#
_entry.id   9f3fca89b9fbf350378f02b9cc05bb3f
#
_cell.length_a   1.000
_cell.length_b   1.000
_cell.length_c   1.000
_cell.angle_alpha   90.00
_cell.angle_beta   90.00
_cell.angle_gamma   90.00
#
_symmetry.space_group_name_H-M   'P 1'
#
loop_
_entity.id
_entity.type
_entity.pdbx_description
1 polymer ?
#
loop_
_entity_poly.entity_id
_entity_poly.type
_entity_poly.pdbx_seq_one_letter_code
_entity_poly.pdbx_strand_id
1 'polypeptide(L)'
;MKILFFLFTCIFSSTSIAIDNPWDIKLPFKEATIHFDVKGSMSGTKVLYIKDYGRMSAEYSDTSMTMFGMKQQHKEVEITTPDWVYSIDLVHNKGSKHTNPMKFFIEEFNKLSRSEQKKVAANAEKFGINSVQGMDGKVTKNATEILGFNCDRTDVMGTVVYSISGTGLPLKVESNIMGMQHSETATNFEKDAGPSSKYAPPKNIALKHDRYTDQMMQQQAKNMMQNLLNDKAPSPENGPGHMGSQPPANQPQNNPNQMSPEQQQQLQQMMKMLGG
;
A
#
# COMPACT_ATOMS: atom_id res chain seq x y z
N MET A 1 16.78 71.12 22.16
CA MET A 1 17.52 69.93 21.70
C MET A 1 16.64 68.71 22.01
N LYS A 2 15.87 68.18 21.03
CA LYS A 2 14.96 67.06 21.22
C LYS A 2 15.66 65.81 20.74
N ILE A 3 15.97 64.89 21.65
CA ILE A 3 16.57 63.58 21.37
C ILE A 3 15.43 62.64 20.99
N LEU A 4 15.41 62.23 19.72
CA LEU A 4 14.45 61.26 19.20
C LEU A 4 15.02 59.84 19.41
N PHE A 5 14.41 59.06 20.31
CA PHE A 5 14.77 57.68 20.60
C PHE A 5 14.09 56.78 19.56
N PHE A 6 14.86 56.25 18.60
CA PHE A 6 14.37 55.29 17.61
C PHE A 6 14.41 53.89 18.23
N LEU A 7 13.24 53.38 18.61
CA LEU A 7 13.07 51.98 19.06
C LEU A 7 13.13 51.06 17.82
N PHE A 8 14.25 50.36 17.64
CA PHE A 8 14.44 49.38 16.58
C PHE A 8 13.82 48.06 17.07
N THR A 9 12.57 47.81 16.73
CA THR A 9 11.89 46.52 16.99
C THR A 9 12.38 45.48 15.99
N CYS A 10 13.36 44.64 16.39
CA CYS A 10 13.75 43.44 15.64
C CYS A 10 12.58 42.44 15.64
N ILE A 11 11.84 42.39 14.55
CA ILE A 11 10.89 41.32 14.28
C ILE A 11 11.72 40.09 13.90
N PHE A 12 11.97 39.20 14.87
CA PHE A 12 12.48 37.87 14.61
C PHE A 12 11.36 37.07 13.91
N SER A 13 11.35 37.10 12.57
CA SER A 13 10.56 36.16 11.79
C SER A 13 11.17 34.77 12.01
N SER A 14 10.67 34.04 12.97
CA SER A 14 10.96 32.60 13.11
C SER A 14 10.37 31.90 11.90
N THR A 15 11.19 31.66 10.88
CA THR A 15 10.86 30.74 9.79
C THR A 15 10.69 29.38 10.42
N SER A 16 9.46 28.98 10.62
CA SER A 16 9.12 27.63 11.05
C SER A 16 9.42 26.69 9.89
N ILE A 17 10.57 26.05 9.92
CA ILE A 17 10.89 24.96 9.00
C ILE A 17 9.79 23.90 9.22
N ALA A 18 8.96 23.67 8.21
CA ALA A 18 7.99 22.60 8.23
C ALA A 18 8.76 21.27 8.31
N ILE A 19 8.28 20.36 9.17
CA ILE A 19 8.84 19.02 9.23
C ILE A 19 8.09 18.23 8.18
N ASP A 20 8.82 17.64 7.23
CA ASP A 20 8.21 16.80 6.20
C ASP A 20 7.53 15.59 6.84
N ASN A 21 6.26 15.40 6.52
CA ASN A 21 5.49 14.26 6.99
C ASN A 21 5.89 13.02 6.17
N PRO A 22 6.43 11.96 6.79
CA PRO A 22 6.86 10.76 6.08
C PRO A 22 5.76 10.08 5.25
N TRP A 23 4.49 10.32 5.57
CA TRP A 23 3.35 9.74 4.87
C TRP A 23 2.73 10.64 3.78
N ASP A 24 3.19 11.90 3.63
CA ASP A 24 2.82 12.77 2.50
C ASP A 24 3.79 12.58 1.32
N ILE A 25 3.92 11.33 0.86
CA ILE A 25 4.82 10.97 -0.23
C ILE A 25 4.25 11.51 -1.54
N LYS A 26 5.11 12.18 -2.31
CA LYS A 26 4.78 12.66 -3.65
C LYS A 26 5.62 11.92 -4.68
N LEU A 27 4.95 11.42 -5.71
CA LEU A 27 5.62 10.83 -6.87
C LEU A 27 6.40 11.90 -7.64
N PRO A 28 7.48 11.55 -8.37
CA PRO A 28 8.28 12.49 -9.14
C PRO A 28 7.58 13.03 -10.41
N PHE A 29 6.32 12.66 -10.61
CA PHE A 29 5.47 13.09 -11.72
C PHE A 29 4.06 13.38 -11.21
N LYS A 30 3.39 14.32 -11.87
CA LYS A 30 2.05 14.77 -11.49
C LYS A 30 0.98 13.74 -11.84
N GLU A 31 1.14 13.09 -12.99
CA GLU A 31 0.17 12.16 -13.53
C GLU A 31 0.87 11.09 -14.38
N ALA A 32 0.31 9.89 -14.44
CA ALA A 32 0.78 8.80 -15.27
C ALA A 32 -0.31 7.76 -15.51
N THR A 33 -0.15 7.03 -16.63
CA THR A 33 -0.79 5.73 -16.87
C THR A 33 0.31 4.69 -17.03
N ILE A 34 0.26 3.62 -16.23
CA ILE A 34 1.26 2.55 -16.23
C ILE A 34 0.56 1.25 -16.57
N HIS A 35 1.05 0.54 -17.57
CA HIS A 35 0.56 -0.77 -17.98
C HIS A 35 1.46 -1.86 -17.41
N PHE A 36 0.86 -2.94 -16.94
CA PHE A 36 1.57 -4.09 -16.39
C PHE A 36 1.13 -5.38 -17.06
N ASP A 37 2.09 -6.26 -17.31
CA ASP A 37 1.86 -7.68 -17.60
C ASP A 37 1.87 -8.46 -16.29
N VAL A 38 0.90 -9.35 -16.12
CA VAL A 38 0.79 -10.30 -15.01
C VAL A 38 1.00 -11.70 -15.53
N LYS A 39 1.93 -12.45 -14.91
CA LYS A 39 2.32 -13.80 -15.34
C LYS A 39 2.49 -14.73 -14.13
N GLY A 40 2.36 -16.05 -14.37
CA GLY A 40 2.53 -17.10 -13.36
C GLY A 40 1.21 -17.75 -12.96
N SER A 41 0.97 -17.93 -11.67
CA SER A 41 -0.26 -18.55 -11.15
C SER A 41 -1.52 -17.78 -11.54
N MET A 42 -1.42 -16.47 -11.68
CA MET A 42 -2.38 -15.62 -12.38
C MET A 42 -1.73 -15.04 -13.63
N SER A 43 -2.54 -14.80 -14.67
CA SER A 43 -2.07 -14.18 -15.92
C SER A 43 -3.10 -13.19 -16.44
N GLY A 44 -2.62 -12.09 -17.03
CA GLY A 44 -3.48 -11.03 -17.56
C GLY A 44 -2.77 -9.70 -17.62
N THR A 45 -3.51 -8.62 -17.43
CA THR A 45 -3.01 -7.24 -17.48
C THR A 45 -3.53 -6.42 -16.34
N LYS A 46 -2.77 -5.38 -15.99
CA LYS A 46 -3.16 -4.36 -15.03
C LYS A 46 -2.82 -2.99 -15.58
N VAL A 47 -3.68 -2.01 -15.33
CA VAL A 47 -3.44 -0.60 -15.68
C VAL A 47 -3.62 0.24 -14.45
N LEU A 48 -2.60 1.02 -14.12
CA LEU A 48 -2.59 1.95 -13.00
C LEU A 48 -2.64 3.39 -13.53
N TYR A 49 -3.70 4.09 -13.24
CA TYR A 49 -3.87 5.52 -13.49
C TYR A 49 -3.48 6.30 -12.24
N ILE A 50 -2.69 7.36 -12.39
CA ILE A 50 -2.18 8.18 -11.29
C ILE A 50 -2.45 9.65 -11.60
N LYS A 51 -2.86 10.39 -10.56
CA LYS A 51 -3.12 11.83 -10.62
C LYS A 51 -2.68 12.51 -9.33
N ASP A 52 -2.42 13.83 -9.43
CA ASP A 52 -2.06 14.67 -8.29
C ASP A 52 -0.88 14.11 -7.47
N TYR A 53 0.24 13.80 -8.17
CA TYR A 53 1.48 13.30 -7.56
C TYR A 53 1.29 12.02 -6.73
N GLY A 54 0.32 11.17 -7.09
CA GLY A 54 0.01 9.93 -6.38
C GLY A 54 -1.07 10.04 -5.31
N ARG A 55 -1.64 11.23 -5.07
CA ARG A 55 -2.75 11.40 -4.12
C ARG A 55 -4.05 10.74 -4.58
N MET A 56 -4.19 10.57 -5.88
CA MET A 56 -5.29 9.83 -6.48
C MET A 56 -4.73 8.76 -7.40
N SER A 57 -5.24 7.54 -7.29
CA SER A 57 -4.92 6.46 -8.20
C SER A 57 -6.14 5.60 -8.48
N ALA A 58 -6.10 4.89 -9.62
CA ALA A 58 -7.10 3.90 -9.96
C ALA A 58 -6.41 2.73 -10.67
N GLU A 59 -6.43 1.57 -10.06
CA GLU A 59 -5.89 0.34 -10.60
C GLU A 59 -7.01 -0.52 -11.15
N TYR A 60 -6.86 -0.97 -12.39
CA TYR A 60 -7.77 -1.87 -13.09
C TYR A 60 -7.02 -3.15 -13.42
N SER A 61 -7.46 -4.27 -12.86
CA SER A 61 -6.89 -5.59 -13.07
C SER A 61 -7.86 -6.47 -13.84
N ASP A 62 -7.40 -7.10 -14.91
CA ASP A 62 -8.11 -8.16 -15.66
C ASP A 62 -7.20 -9.37 -15.76
N THR A 63 -7.37 -10.30 -14.85
CA THR A 63 -6.53 -11.47 -14.72
C THR A 63 -7.35 -12.76 -14.72
N SER A 64 -6.70 -13.87 -14.96
CA SER A 64 -7.30 -15.19 -14.84
C SER A 64 -6.34 -16.17 -14.19
N MET A 65 -6.89 -17.06 -13.37
CA MET A 65 -6.19 -18.18 -12.77
C MET A 65 -6.80 -19.49 -13.28
N THR A 66 -5.95 -20.48 -13.52
CA THR A 66 -6.42 -21.83 -13.84
C THR A 66 -6.11 -22.76 -12.67
N MET A 67 -7.13 -23.28 -12.04
CA MET A 67 -7.00 -24.27 -10.97
C MET A 67 -7.83 -25.51 -11.31
N PHE A 68 -7.22 -26.70 -11.23
CA PHE A 68 -7.90 -27.97 -11.54
C PHE A 68 -8.60 -28.00 -12.91
N GLY A 69 -7.99 -27.36 -13.93
CA GLY A 69 -8.57 -27.28 -15.27
C GLY A 69 -9.72 -26.26 -15.44
N MET A 70 -10.14 -25.60 -14.38
CA MET A 70 -11.16 -24.54 -14.41
C MET A 70 -10.49 -23.18 -14.48
N LYS A 71 -10.88 -22.37 -15.48
CA LYS A 71 -10.44 -20.98 -15.60
C LYS A 71 -11.36 -20.06 -14.80
N GLN A 72 -10.80 -19.35 -13.84
CA GLN A 72 -11.49 -18.33 -13.06
C GLN A 72 -10.98 -16.95 -13.50
N GLN A 73 -11.87 -16.04 -13.84
CA GLN A 73 -11.57 -14.67 -14.20
C GLN A 73 -11.72 -13.75 -12.98
N HIS A 74 -10.79 -12.82 -12.83
CA HIS A 74 -10.80 -11.77 -11.84
C HIS A 74 -10.73 -10.43 -12.56
N LYS A 75 -11.74 -9.57 -12.34
CA LYS A 75 -11.76 -8.20 -12.82
C LYS A 75 -11.99 -7.30 -11.63
N GLU A 76 -10.94 -6.63 -11.22
CA GLU A 76 -10.95 -5.84 -10.00
C GLU A 76 -10.58 -4.39 -10.31
N VAL A 77 -11.16 -3.48 -9.54
CA VAL A 77 -10.82 -2.07 -9.57
C VAL A 77 -10.55 -1.61 -8.15
N GLU A 78 -9.37 -1.03 -7.93
CA GLU A 78 -9.06 -0.32 -6.71
C GLU A 78 -8.92 1.18 -7.03
N ILE A 79 -9.67 2.03 -6.33
CA ILE A 79 -9.59 3.48 -6.50
C ILE A 79 -9.20 4.10 -5.18
N THR A 80 -8.07 4.78 -5.15
CA THR A 80 -7.60 5.56 -4.01
C THR A 80 -7.83 7.04 -4.27
N THR A 81 -8.52 7.69 -3.34
CA THR A 81 -8.70 9.14 -3.28
C THR A 81 -8.10 9.68 -1.98
N PRO A 82 -7.97 10.99 -1.76
CA PRO A 82 -7.50 11.51 -0.48
C PRO A 82 -8.31 11.04 0.74
N ASP A 83 -9.61 10.76 0.56
CA ASP A 83 -10.50 10.38 1.66
C ASP A 83 -10.80 8.89 1.74
N TRP A 84 -10.83 8.18 0.59
CA TRP A 84 -11.36 6.82 0.49
C TRP A 84 -10.50 5.92 -0.37
N VAL A 85 -10.48 4.64 -0.02
CA VAL A 85 -10.10 3.54 -0.89
C VAL A 85 -11.35 2.73 -1.21
N TYR A 86 -11.57 2.45 -2.49
CA TYR A 86 -12.66 1.64 -3.01
C TYR A 86 -12.08 0.36 -3.59
N SER A 87 -12.60 -0.79 -3.19
CA SER A 87 -12.27 -2.10 -3.73
C SER A 87 -13.51 -2.70 -4.39
N ILE A 88 -13.43 -3.02 -5.67
CA ILE A 88 -14.58 -3.35 -6.51
C ILE A 88 -14.28 -4.61 -7.31
N ASP A 89 -15.11 -5.63 -7.14
CA ASP A 89 -15.14 -6.84 -7.95
C ASP A 89 -16.19 -6.66 -9.06
N LEU A 90 -15.70 -6.51 -10.30
CA LEU A 90 -16.57 -6.33 -11.46
C LEU A 90 -17.19 -7.62 -11.96
N VAL A 91 -16.66 -8.81 -11.60
CA VAL A 91 -17.23 -10.11 -11.97
C VAL A 91 -18.49 -10.36 -11.16
N HIS A 92 -18.44 -10.07 -9.88
CA HIS A 92 -19.56 -10.32 -8.96
C HIS A 92 -20.40 -9.07 -8.67
N ASN A 93 -20.06 -7.91 -9.26
CA ASN A 93 -20.73 -6.61 -9.02
C ASN A 93 -20.81 -6.26 -7.53
N LYS A 94 -19.72 -6.45 -6.80
CA LYS A 94 -19.61 -6.15 -5.38
C LYS A 94 -18.53 -5.10 -5.14
N GLY A 95 -18.71 -4.31 -4.10
CA GLY A 95 -17.69 -3.35 -3.73
C GLY A 95 -17.75 -2.96 -2.27
N SER A 96 -16.61 -2.53 -1.77
CA SER A 96 -16.46 -1.93 -0.45
C SER A 96 -15.69 -0.63 -0.55
N LYS A 97 -15.75 0.16 0.53
CA LYS A 97 -14.89 1.32 0.72
C LYS A 97 -14.46 1.41 2.17
N HIS A 98 -13.27 1.90 2.39
CA HIS A 98 -12.77 2.30 3.70
C HIS A 98 -12.04 3.64 3.61
N THR A 99 -11.82 4.28 4.75
CA THR A 99 -11.05 5.53 4.82
C THR A 99 -9.64 5.29 4.30
N ASN A 100 -9.10 6.25 3.54
CA ASN A 100 -7.70 6.15 3.09
C ASN A 100 -6.76 6.03 4.31
N PRO A 101 -5.98 4.94 4.43
CA PRO A 101 -5.10 4.72 5.59
C PRO A 101 -4.12 5.86 5.84
N MET A 102 -3.61 6.51 4.80
CA MET A 102 -2.68 7.64 4.91
C MET A 102 -3.25 8.78 5.75
N LYS A 103 -4.58 8.95 5.72
CA LYS A 103 -5.28 9.95 6.54
C LYS A 103 -5.04 9.73 8.02
N PHE A 104 -5.14 8.49 8.49
CA PHE A 104 -4.89 8.14 9.90
C PHE A 104 -3.42 8.37 10.29
N PHE A 105 -2.48 8.01 9.44
CA PHE A 105 -1.05 8.24 9.70
C PHE A 105 -0.73 9.73 9.76
N ILE A 106 -1.24 10.52 8.82
CA ILE A 106 -1.05 11.97 8.80
C ILE A 106 -1.69 12.63 10.03
N GLU A 107 -2.90 12.21 10.42
CA GLU A 107 -3.59 12.73 11.61
C GLU A 107 -2.81 12.41 12.89
N GLU A 108 -2.35 11.18 13.08
CA GLU A 108 -1.58 10.78 14.27
C GLU A 108 -0.22 11.52 14.31
N PHE A 109 0.48 11.68 13.20
CA PHE A 109 1.71 12.46 13.12
C PHE A 109 1.49 13.92 13.50
N ASN A 110 0.41 14.54 13.02
CA ASN A 110 0.09 15.94 13.29
C ASN A 110 -0.30 16.22 14.75
N LYS A 111 -0.69 15.18 15.53
CA LYS A 111 -0.94 15.30 16.97
C LYS A 111 0.35 15.38 17.80
N LEU A 112 1.47 14.99 17.24
CA LEU A 112 2.75 14.98 17.94
C LEU A 112 3.33 16.38 18.07
N SER A 113 4.08 16.61 19.16
CA SER A 113 4.89 17.82 19.31
C SER A 113 5.97 17.89 18.23
N ARG A 114 6.51 19.08 17.96
CA ARG A 114 7.58 19.26 16.95
C ARG A 114 8.81 18.39 17.19
N SER A 115 9.20 18.19 18.44
CA SER A 115 10.33 17.31 18.79
C SER A 115 10.04 15.85 18.48
N GLU A 116 8.83 15.40 18.77
CA GLU A 116 8.36 14.06 18.46
C GLU A 116 8.23 13.82 16.96
N GLN A 117 7.68 14.79 16.20
CA GLN A 117 7.62 14.73 14.74
C GLN A 117 8.99 14.56 14.11
N LYS A 118 10.02 15.34 14.58
CA LYS A 118 11.40 15.17 14.12
C LYS A 118 11.94 13.77 14.40
N LYS A 119 11.68 13.24 15.62
CA LYS A 119 12.11 11.90 16.01
C LYS A 119 11.43 10.83 15.15
N VAL A 120 10.13 10.94 14.96
CA VAL A 120 9.35 10.02 14.12
C VAL A 120 9.83 10.06 12.67
N ALA A 121 10.03 11.24 12.08
CA ALA A 121 10.52 11.37 10.71
C ALA A 121 11.91 10.74 10.52
N ALA A 122 12.85 11.00 11.43
CA ALA A 122 14.19 10.40 11.39
C ALA A 122 14.15 8.87 11.55
N ASN A 123 13.30 8.35 12.43
CA ASN A 123 13.14 6.91 12.63
C ASN A 123 12.39 6.24 11.46
N ALA A 124 11.41 6.92 10.85
CA ALA A 124 10.76 6.45 9.62
C ALA A 124 11.77 6.26 8.48
N GLU A 125 12.68 7.22 8.29
CA GLU A 125 13.77 7.11 7.32
C GLU A 125 14.75 5.99 7.69
N LYS A 126 15.19 5.93 8.95
CA LYS A 126 16.10 4.89 9.46
C LYS A 126 15.58 3.47 9.23
N PHE A 127 14.31 3.24 9.46
CA PHE A 127 13.68 1.93 9.30
C PHE A 127 13.14 1.68 7.87
N GLY A 128 13.31 2.63 6.95
CA GLY A 128 12.90 2.47 5.55
C GLY A 128 11.38 2.37 5.34
N ILE A 129 10.59 2.91 6.26
CA ILE A 129 9.12 2.81 6.23
C ILE A 129 8.54 3.38 4.92
N ASN A 130 9.17 4.39 4.36
CA ASN A 130 8.76 5.00 3.10
C ASN A 130 9.05 4.11 1.88
N SER A 131 9.92 3.09 2.02
CA SER A 131 10.31 2.24 0.89
C SER A 131 9.39 1.06 0.66
N VAL A 132 8.77 0.48 1.72
CA VAL A 132 7.93 -0.74 1.60
C VAL A 132 6.82 -0.76 2.66
N GLN A 133 6.29 0.37 3.07
CA GLN A 133 5.15 0.47 4.00
C GLN A 133 5.29 -0.42 5.27
N GLY A 134 6.49 -0.50 5.84
CA GLY A 134 6.72 -1.20 7.10
C GLY A 134 6.93 -2.71 7.02
N MET A 135 7.18 -3.27 5.85
CA MET A 135 7.60 -4.68 5.75
C MET A 135 9.09 -4.82 6.08
N ASP A 136 9.44 -5.77 6.94
CA ASP A 136 10.84 -6.14 7.22
C ASP A 136 11.46 -6.79 5.98
N GLY A 137 12.12 -5.99 5.17
CA GLY A 137 12.77 -6.44 3.96
C GLY A 137 14.18 -5.86 3.81
N LYS A 138 15.06 -6.60 3.15
CA LYS A 138 16.37 -6.08 2.75
C LYS A 138 16.19 -5.12 1.57
N VAL A 139 16.48 -3.84 1.78
CA VAL A 139 16.39 -2.82 0.72
C VAL A 139 17.78 -2.61 0.08
N THR A 140 17.84 -2.71 -1.24
CA THR A 140 19.00 -2.33 -2.06
C THR A 140 18.62 -1.11 -2.89
N LYS A 141 19.24 0.02 -2.59
CA LYS A 141 18.96 1.29 -3.28
C LYS A 141 19.49 1.28 -4.71
N ASN A 142 18.74 1.90 -5.64
CA ASN A 142 19.09 2.04 -7.05
C ASN A 142 19.57 0.71 -7.69
N ALA A 143 18.88 -0.39 -7.38
CA ALA A 143 19.28 -1.73 -7.79
C ALA A 143 19.15 -1.99 -9.31
N THR A 144 18.24 -1.29 -9.97
CA THR A 144 17.98 -1.42 -11.41
C THR A 144 17.25 -0.19 -11.94
N GLU A 145 17.16 -0.09 -13.26
CA GLU A 145 16.33 0.89 -13.96
C GLU A 145 15.17 0.17 -14.67
N ILE A 146 13.94 0.68 -14.51
CA ILE A 146 12.73 0.17 -15.18
C ILE A 146 11.99 1.37 -15.78
N LEU A 147 11.73 1.35 -17.06
CA LEU A 147 11.03 2.41 -17.81
C LEU A 147 11.62 3.81 -17.59
N GLY A 148 12.95 3.92 -17.42
CA GLY A 148 13.66 5.18 -17.19
C GLY A 148 13.64 5.67 -15.73
N PHE A 149 13.15 4.86 -14.80
CA PHE A 149 13.17 5.17 -13.35
C PHE A 149 14.19 4.29 -12.63
N ASN A 150 15.04 4.92 -11.81
CA ASN A 150 15.84 4.18 -10.84
C ASN A 150 14.92 3.51 -9.82
N CYS A 151 15.12 2.22 -9.60
CA CYS A 151 14.31 1.42 -8.70
C CYS A 151 15.13 0.84 -7.55
N ASP A 152 14.57 0.95 -6.35
CA ASP A 152 15.05 0.23 -5.17
C ASP A 152 14.48 -1.19 -5.21
N ARG A 153 15.31 -2.17 -4.85
CA ARG A 153 14.91 -3.56 -4.69
C ARG A 153 14.65 -3.85 -3.23
N THR A 154 13.53 -4.46 -2.92
CA THR A 154 13.19 -4.96 -1.60
C THR A 154 12.89 -6.45 -1.65
N ASP A 155 13.56 -7.22 -0.80
CA ASP A 155 13.35 -8.67 -0.66
C ASP A 155 12.58 -8.93 0.64
N VAL A 156 11.35 -9.47 0.53
CA VAL A 156 10.45 -9.76 1.67
C VAL A 156 9.82 -11.13 1.48
N MET A 157 10.08 -12.08 2.36
CA MET A 157 9.38 -13.38 2.47
C MET A 157 9.15 -14.10 1.12
N GLY A 158 10.17 -14.16 0.26
CA GLY A 158 10.08 -14.81 -1.06
C GLY A 158 9.45 -13.94 -2.15
N THR A 159 9.17 -12.69 -1.85
CA THR A 159 8.74 -11.68 -2.81
C THR A 159 9.85 -10.65 -3.01
N VAL A 160 10.12 -10.31 -4.26
CA VAL A 160 11.04 -9.24 -4.66
C VAL A 160 10.22 -8.13 -5.29
N VAL A 161 10.36 -6.92 -4.74
CA VAL A 161 9.67 -5.73 -5.25
C VAL A 161 10.70 -4.72 -5.74
N TYR A 162 10.51 -4.22 -6.96
CA TYR A 162 11.28 -3.10 -7.51
C TYR A 162 10.38 -1.88 -7.58
N SER A 163 10.66 -0.89 -6.73
CA SER A 163 9.87 0.33 -6.64
C SER A 163 10.68 1.55 -7.07
N ILE A 164 10.04 2.54 -7.66
CA ILE A 164 10.69 3.83 -7.97
C ILE A 164 11.34 4.36 -6.69
N SER A 165 12.63 4.64 -6.76
CA SER A 165 13.44 5.02 -5.59
C SER A 165 12.82 6.17 -4.82
N GLY A 166 12.67 5.97 -3.50
CA GLY A 166 12.12 6.96 -2.58
C GLY A 166 10.60 7.16 -2.61
N THR A 167 9.85 6.40 -3.43
CA THR A 167 8.38 6.59 -3.54
C THR A 167 7.55 5.40 -3.06
N GLY A 168 8.12 4.20 -3.06
CA GLY A 168 7.40 2.96 -2.79
C GLY A 168 6.47 2.48 -3.93
N LEU A 169 6.37 3.22 -5.06
CA LEU A 169 5.56 2.79 -6.21
C LEU A 169 6.22 1.61 -6.93
N PRO A 170 5.62 0.39 -6.92
CA PRO A 170 6.21 -0.77 -7.56
C PRO A 170 6.08 -0.68 -9.08
N LEU A 171 7.18 -0.98 -9.80
CA LEU A 171 7.19 -1.19 -11.25
C LEU A 171 7.39 -2.67 -11.61
N LYS A 172 7.90 -3.48 -10.68
CA LYS A 172 8.02 -4.92 -10.85
C LYS A 172 7.87 -5.63 -9.52
N VAL A 173 7.11 -6.71 -9.52
CA VAL A 173 6.94 -7.61 -8.37
C VAL A 173 7.20 -9.04 -8.86
N GLU A 174 7.98 -9.79 -8.13
CA GLU A 174 8.23 -11.22 -8.38
C GLU A 174 8.05 -11.97 -7.08
N SER A 175 7.24 -13.00 -7.06
CA SER A 175 7.08 -13.86 -5.88
C SER A 175 7.18 -15.33 -6.26
N ASN A 176 7.75 -16.10 -5.34
CA ASN A 176 7.75 -17.57 -5.40
C ASN A 176 7.44 -18.07 -3.99
N ILE A 177 6.17 -18.31 -3.75
CA ILE A 177 5.68 -18.77 -2.44
C ILE A 177 5.11 -20.16 -2.61
N MET A 178 5.67 -21.13 -1.91
CA MET A 178 5.25 -22.54 -1.98
C MET A 178 5.20 -23.12 -3.41
N GLY A 179 6.15 -22.70 -4.28
CA GLY A 179 6.20 -23.16 -5.68
C GLY A 179 5.24 -22.42 -6.63
N MET A 180 4.37 -21.58 -6.12
CA MET A 180 3.53 -20.71 -6.93
C MET A 180 4.32 -19.47 -7.34
N GLN A 181 4.62 -19.37 -8.66
CA GLN A 181 5.29 -18.22 -9.21
C GLN A 181 4.26 -17.18 -9.65
N HIS A 182 4.54 -15.93 -9.33
CA HIS A 182 3.77 -14.78 -9.78
C HIS A 182 4.70 -13.63 -10.11
N SER A 183 4.43 -12.92 -11.19
CA SER A 183 5.16 -11.71 -11.53
C SER A 183 4.23 -10.65 -12.13
N GLU A 184 4.44 -9.41 -11.73
CA GLU A 184 3.86 -8.22 -12.34
C GLU A 184 5.00 -7.35 -12.83
N THR A 185 4.96 -6.90 -14.09
CA THR A 185 6.03 -6.08 -14.66
C THR A 185 5.43 -4.93 -15.44
N ALA A 186 5.83 -3.71 -15.10
CA ALA A 186 5.47 -2.52 -15.86
C ALA A 186 6.08 -2.59 -17.26
N THR A 187 5.23 -2.46 -18.28
CA THR A 187 5.60 -2.58 -19.71
C THR A 187 5.54 -1.26 -20.44
N ASN A 188 4.74 -0.31 -19.96
CA ASN A 188 4.60 1.00 -20.56
C ASN A 188 4.34 2.06 -19.50
N PHE A 189 4.83 3.29 -19.73
CA PHE A 189 4.63 4.45 -18.88
C PHE A 189 4.28 5.65 -19.77
N GLU A 190 3.12 6.24 -19.54
CA GLU A 190 2.62 7.42 -20.23
C GLU A 190 2.43 8.56 -19.23
N LYS A 191 2.81 9.80 -19.59
CA LYS A 191 2.61 11.00 -18.77
C LYS A 191 1.19 11.56 -18.96
N ASP A 192 0.19 10.73 -18.70
CA ASP A 192 -1.23 11.05 -18.86
C ASP A 192 -2.03 10.39 -17.72
N ALA A 193 -2.93 11.14 -17.13
CA ALA A 193 -3.80 10.67 -16.06
C ALA A 193 -4.91 9.73 -16.53
N GLY A 194 -5.09 9.54 -17.83
CA GLY A 194 -6.24 8.84 -18.38
C GLY A 194 -7.58 9.59 -18.14
N PRO A 195 -8.70 8.98 -18.53
CA PRO A 195 -10.01 9.59 -18.37
C PRO A 195 -10.40 9.80 -16.90
N SER A 196 -10.98 10.97 -16.59
CA SER A 196 -11.41 11.30 -15.21
C SER A 196 -12.41 10.32 -14.62
N SER A 197 -13.20 9.64 -15.47
CA SER A 197 -14.14 8.59 -15.05
C SER A 197 -13.48 7.38 -14.38
N LYS A 198 -12.19 7.17 -14.60
CA LYS A 198 -11.44 6.07 -13.98
C LYS A 198 -11.27 6.24 -12.46
N TYR A 199 -11.30 7.46 -11.97
CA TYR A 199 -11.12 7.78 -10.55
C TYR A 199 -12.43 7.83 -9.75
N ALA A 200 -13.52 7.33 -10.32
CA ALA A 200 -14.81 7.26 -9.65
C ALA A 200 -15.37 5.83 -9.71
N PRO A 201 -15.94 5.34 -8.60
CA PRO A 201 -16.54 4.00 -8.59
C PRO A 201 -17.72 3.92 -9.56
N PRO A 202 -17.98 2.75 -10.18
CA PRO A 202 -19.13 2.53 -11.03
C PRO A 202 -20.44 2.78 -10.28
N LYS A 203 -21.35 3.55 -10.89
CA LYS A 203 -22.62 3.98 -10.26
C LYS A 203 -23.59 2.82 -9.97
N ASN A 204 -23.47 1.73 -10.68
CA ASN A 204 -24.32 0.54 -10.58
C ASN A 204 -23.89 -0.46 -9.50
N ILE A 205 -22.78 -0.20 -8.79
CA ILE A 205 -22.28 -1.09 -7.72
C ILE A 205 -22.51 -0.43 -6.37
N ALA A 206 -23.25 -1.11 -5.50
CA ALA A 206 -23.43 -0.67 -4.12
C ALA A 206 -22.15 -0.89 -3.32
N LEU A 207 -21.64 0.17 -2.70
CA LEU A 207 -20.43 0.15 -1.90
C LEU A 207 -20.75 0.00 -0.42
N LYS A 208 -20.25 -1.05 0.19
CA LYS A 208 -20.34 -1.25 1.64
C LYS A 208 -19.17 -0.55 2.34
N HIS A 209 -19.47 0.22 3.40
CA HIS A 209 -18.41 0.81 4.21
C HIS A 209 -17.82 -0.23 5.17
N ASP A 210 -16.52 -0.50 5.03
CA ASP A 210 -15.77 -1.42 5.88
C ASP A 210 -15.20 -0.67 7.10
N ARG A 211 -16.03 -0.56 8.13
CA ARG A 211 -15.65 0.10 9.40
C ARG A 211 -14.62 -0.69 10.20
N TYR A 212 -14.54 -2.01 9.99
CA TYR A 212 -13.55 -2.83 10.66
C TYR A 212 -12.14 -2.50 10.16
N THR A 213 -11.97 -2.39 8.86
CA THR A 213 -10.72 -1.91 8.26
C THR A 213 -10.35 -0.52 8.75
N ASP A 214 -11.29 0.43 8.85
CA ASP A 214 -11.04 1.75 9.41
C ASP A 214 -10.46 1.68 10.85
N GLN A 215 -11.07 0.89 11.71
CA GLN A 215 -10.63 0.72 13.10
C GLN A 215 -9.21 0.11 13.18
N MET A 216 -8.97 -0.93 12.37
CA MET A 216 -7.65 -1.55 12.30
C MET A 216 -6.57 -0.56 11.83
N MET A 217 -6.83 0.19 10.78
CA MET A 217 -5.88 1.16 10.23
C MET A 217 -5.60 2.31 11.21
N GLN A 218 -6.62 2.78 11.90
CA GLN A 218 -6.44 3.78 12.95
C GLN A 218 -5.55 3.25 14.09
N GLN A 219 -5.76 2.01 14.52
CA GLN A 219 -4.93 1.40 15.56
C GLN A 219 -3.49 1.19 15.09
N GLN A 220 -3.31 0.76 13.84
CA GLN A 220 -1.98 0.63 13.24
C GLN A 220 -1.23 1.96 13.19
N ALA A 221 -1.90 3.05 12.77
CA ALA A 221 -1.29 4.37 12.77
C ALA A 221 -0.79 4.78 14.15
N LYS A 222 -1.61 4.56 15.21
CA LYS A 222 -1.20 4.82 16.60
C LYS A 222 0.00 3.99 17.03
N ASN A 223 -0.03 2.68 16.77
CA ASN A 223 1.04 1.76 17.12
C ASN A 223 2.34 2.14 16.38
N MET A 224 2.25 2.50 15.10
CA MET A 224 3.38 2.95 14.31
C MET A 224 4.04 4.19 14.93
N MET A 225 3.25 5.23 15.29
CA MET A 225 3.80 6.42 15.94
C MET A 225 4.50 6.08 17.26
N GLN A 226 3.90 5.22 18.08
CA GLN A 226 4.49 4.78 19.34
C GLN A 226 5.80 4.01 19.14
N ASN A 227 5.84 3.10 18.17
CA ASN A 227 7.05 2.35 17.86
C ASN A 227 8.18 3.29 17.43
N LEU A 228 7.89 4.22 16.53
CA LEU A 228 8.87 5.18 16.04
C LEU A 228 9.35 6.14 17.14
N LEU A 229 8.47 6.57 18.04
CA LEU A 229 8.85 7.37 19.21
C LEU A 229 9.75 6.59 20.18
N ASN A 230 9.65 5.27 20.23
CA ASN A 230 10.44 4.41 21.09
C ASN A 230 11.65 3.77 20.40
N ASP A 231 12.07 4.29 19.24
CA ASP A 231 13.19 3.77 18.42
C ASP A 231 13.04 2.28 18.06
N LYS A 232 11.81 1.81 17.92
CA LYS A 232 11.49 0.45 17.53
C LYS A 232 11.09 0.40 16.06
N ALA A 233 11.59 -0.61 15.33
CA ALA A 233 11.08 -0.93 14.01
C ALA A 233 9.59 -1.31 14.11
N PRO A 234 8.77 -0.98 13.10
CA PRO A 234 7.41 -1.49 13.02
C PRO A 234 7.43 -3.02 12.97
N SER A 235 6.56 -3.66 13.74
CA SER A 235 6.43 -5.11 13.67
C SER A 235 5.65 -5.50 12.41
N PRO A 236 6.05 -6.59 11.69
CA PRO A 236 5.31 -7.10 10.54
C PRO A 236 3.85 -7.43 10.84
N GLU A 237 3.56 -7.86 12.08
CA GLU A 237 2.20 -8.11 12.57
C GLU A 237 1.30 -6.86 12.56
N ASN A 238 1.89 -5.67 12.50
CA ASN A 238 1.21 -4.38 12.51
C ASN A 238 1.36 -3.62 11.18
N GLY A 239 1.90 -4.23 10.14
CA GLY A 239 2.09 -3.59 8.83
C GLY A 239 0.82 -3.61 7.97
N PRO A 240 0.59 -2.60 7.11
CA PRO A 240 -0.56 -2.57 6.21
C PRO A 240 -0.59 -3.70 5.17
N GLY A 241 0.49 -4.44 4.98
CA GLY A 241 0.61 -5.57 4.05
C GLY A 241 -0.01 -6.88 4.53
N HIS A 242 -0.52 -6.97 5.77
CA HIS A 242 -1.16 -8.20 6.28
C HIS A 242 -2.67 -8.27 5.95
N MET A 243 -3.14 -7.49 4.98
CA MET A 243 -4.50 -7.57 4.45
C MET A 243 -4.69 -8.69 3.41
N GLY A 244 -3.90 -9.74 3.47
CA GLY A 244 -4.13 -10.97 2.73
C GLY A 244 -5.31 -11.74 3.33
N SER A 245 -6.48 -11.68 2.66
CA SER A 245 -7.57 -12.65 2.74
C SER A 245 -8.04 -13.02 4.16
N GLN A 246 -8.83 -12.15 4.80
CA GLN A 246 -9.77 -12.64 5.81
C GLN A 246 -10.97 -13.28 5.08
N PRO A 247 -11.36 -14.52 5.45
CA PRO A 247 -12.61 -15.09 5.00
C PRO A 247 -13.79 -14.24 5.49
N PRO A 248 -14.93 -14.21 4.76
CA PRO A 248 -16.08 -13.38 5.10
C PRO A 248 -16.55 -13.66 6.53
N ALA A 249 -16.84 -12.59 7.25
CA ALA A 249 -17.22 -12.57 8.65
C ALA A 249 -18.57 -13.27 8.91
N ASN A 250 -18.56 -14.60 8.96
CA ASN A 250 -19.64 -15.45 9.48
C ASN A 250 -19.14 -16.88 9.82
N GLN A 251 -17.89 -17.01 10.25
CA GLN A 251 -17.46 -18.26 10.90
C GLN A 251 -17.09 -17.98 12.35
N PRO A 252 -17.49 -18.85 13.30
CA PRO A 252 -17.11 -18.70 14.71
C PRO A 252 -15.58 -18.74 14.82
N GLN A 253 -15.03 -17.82 15.62
CA GLN A 253 -13.61 -17.72 15.92
C GLN A 253 -13.10 -19.06 16.50
N ASN A 254 -12.53 -19.88 15.66
CA ASN A 254 -11.71 -21.02 16.09
C ASN A 254 -10.25 -20.58 16.15
N ASN A 255 -9.63 -20.87 17.27
CA ASN A 255 -8.22 -20.66 17.59
C ASN A 255 -7.32 -21.00 16.39
N PRO A 256 -6.39 -20.10 15.93
CA PRO A 256 -5.59 -20.33 14.71
C PRO A 256 -4.66 -21.55 14.78
N ASN A 257 -4.54 -22.21 15.93
CA ASN A 257 -3.74 -23.43 16.12
C ASN A 257 -4.54 -24.74 16.10
N GLN A 258 -5.83 -24.73 15.81
CA GLN A 258 -6.63 -25.95 15.67
C GLN A 258 -7.36 -25.94 14.32
N MET A 259 -6.83 -26.69 13.35
CA MET A 259 -7.60 -27.06 12.15
C MET A 259 -8.85 -27.84 12.57
N SER A 260 -10.01 -27.49 11.97
CA SER A 260 -11.21 -28.28 12.21
C SER A 260 -11.02 -29.71 11.71
N PRO A 261 -11.73 -30.70 12.27
CA PRO A 261 -11.66 -32.08 11.79
C PRO A 261 -11.94 -32.23 10.29
N GLU A 262 -12.81 -31.37 9.73
CA GLU A 262 -13.13 -31.36 8.30
C GLU A 262 -11.96 -30.84 7.45
N GLN A 263 -11.25 -29.81 7.92
CA GLN A 263 -10.05 -29.30 7.26
C GLN A 263 -8.91 -30.31 7.29
N GLN A 264 -8.77 -31.08 8.39
CA GLN A 264 -7.78 -32.15 8.47
C GLN A 264 -8.12 -33.29 7.51
N GLN A 265 -9.40 -33.65 7.35
CA GLN A 265 -9.80 -34.66 6.38
C GLN A 265 -9.58 -34.20 4.93
N GLN A 266 -9.86 -32.96 4.61
CA GLN A 266 -9.61 -32.40 3.27
C GLN A 266 -8.09 -32.37 2.96
N LEU A 267 -7.26 -32.00 3.95
CA LEU A 267 -5.80 -32.00 3.79
C LEU A 267 -5.27 -33.44 3.60
N GLN A 268 -5.81 -34.42 4.35
CA GLN A 268 -5.44 -35.82 4.18
C GLN A 268 -5.90 -36.41 2.82
N GLN A 269 -7.07 -36.01 2.33
CA GLN A 269 -7.52 -36.40 0.99
C GLN A 269 -6.66 -35.76 -0.10
N MET A 270 -6.26 -34.52 0.08
CA MET A 270 -5.37 -33.81 -0.86
C MET A 270 -3.97 -34.44 -0.88
N MET A 271 -3.43 -34.80 0.28
CA MET A 271 -2.12 -35.49 0.35
C MET A 271 -2.17 -36.91 -0.24
N LYS A 272 -3.29 -37.62 -0.13
CA LYS A 272 -3.47 -38.91 -0.79
C LYS A 272 -3.58 -38.82 -2.31
N MET A 273 -4.09 -37.71 -2.86
CA MET A 273 -4.15 -37.49 -4.30
C MET A 273 -2.82 -37.03 -4.89
N LEU A 274 -1.93 -36.43 -4.08
CA LEU A 274 -0.62 -35.94 -4.52
C LEU A 274 0.52 -36.94 -4.29
N GLY A 275 0.27 -38.01 -3.57
CA GLY A 275 1.27 -39.01 -3.17
C GLY A 275 1.05 -40.42 -3.78
N GLY A 276 0.22 -40.53 -4.82
CA GLY A 276 0.00 -41.78 -5.58
C GLY A 276 0.71 -41.78 -6.91
#